data_cdd876b879ffcc6affb60b594d0fb274
#
_entry.id   cdd876b879ffcc6affb60b594d0fb274
#
_cell.length_a   1.000
_cell.length_b   1.000
_cell.length_c   1.000
_cell.angle_alpha   90.00
_cell.angle_beta   90.00
_cell.angle_gamma   90.00
#
_symmetry.space_group_name_H-M   'P 1'
#
loop_
_entity.id
_entity.type
_entity.pdbx_description
1 polymer ?
#
loop_
_entity_poly.entity_id
_entity_poly.type
_entity_poly.pdbx_seq_one_letter_code
_entity_poly.pdbx_strand_id
1 'polypeptide(L)'
;MKTALPHSFPELATLNGTAIEGIDEPTILQYFEALNAGNFEATSQLFALEGMLQPPFEAIVIGQAAIAAYLQQEAKGFILLPYQGQKSVERGDLERGETDFLVLGRVQTPWFTVNVSWAFILNSNKQIVLAKVNLLASLKELMHMRQ
;
A
#
# COMPACT_ATOMS: atom_id res chain seq x y z
N MET A 1 -2.96 21.13 24.20
CA MET A 1 -2.98 21.09 23.72
C MET A 1 -2.67 20.89 23.23
N LYS A 2 -2.62 20.67 23.09
CA LYS A 2 -2.35 20.46 22.44
C LYS A 2 -2.20 20.69 21.59
N THR A 3 -2.16 20.77 21.33
CA THR A 3 -2.09 20.94 20.46
C THR A 3 -1.85 21.16 19.65
N ALA A 4 -1.79 21.21 19.65
CA ALA A 4 -1.58 21.35 18.86
C ALA A 4 -1.13 21.49 18.06
N LEU A 5 -0.84 21.26 17.80
CA LEU A 5 -0.47 21.36 16.96
C LEU A 5 -0.51 21.38 16.13
N PRO A 6 -0.49 21.19 15.96
CA PRO A 6 -0.48 21.19 15.02
C PRO A 6 -0.85 21.42 14.26
N HIS A 7 -1.08 21.42 14.27
CA HIS A 7 -1.45 21.58 13.62
C HIS A 7 -1.46 21.89 12.70
N SER A 8 -1.53 21.80 12.78
CA SER A 8 -1.36 22.16 11.97
C SER A 8 -0.82 22.01 10.95
N PHE A 9 -0.59 21.22 10.54
CA PHE A 9 -0.14 21.05 9.49
C PHE A 9 -0.88 20.40 8.74
N PRO A 10 -1.39 20.54 8.31
CA PRO A 10 -2.12 19.94 7.70
C PRO A 10 -2.12 19.68 6.49
N GLU A 11 -1.61 20.12 6.00
CA GLU A 11 -1.54 20.10 4.80
C GLU A 11 -1.35 18.90 4.20
N LEU A 12 -0.95 18.01 4.75
CA LEU A 12 -0.79 16.75 4.14
C LEU A 12 -2.10 16.08 4.05
N ALA A 13 -2.32 15.38 2.98
CA ALA A 13 -3.48 14.57 2.85
C ALA A 13 -3.31 13.42 3.80
N THR A 14 -3.94 13.48 4.93
CA THR A 14 -3.82 12.38 5.85
C THR A 14 -5.19 11.88 6.17
N LEU A 15 -5.29 10.58 6.34
CA LEU A 15 -6.48 9.97 6.84
C LEU A 15 -6.02 9.28 8.09
N ASN A 16 -6.47 9.79 9.22
CA ASN A 16 -6.12 9.18 10.49
C ASN A 16 -4.65 9.05 10.69
N GLY A 17 -3.89 9.97 10.17
CA GLY A 17 -2.48 10.00 10.42
C GLY A 17 -1.60 9.40 9.35
N THR A 18 -2.17 8.75 8.34
CA THR A 18 -1.35 8.20 7.28
C THR A 18 -1.04 9.27 6.26
N ALA A 19 0.24 9.49 6.01
CA ALA A 19 0.67 10.45 5.01
C ALA A 19 1.83 9.84 4.24
N ILE A 20 1.71 9.82 2.94
CA ILE A 20 2.73 9.27 2.07
C ILE A 20 3.04 10.34 1.05
N GLU A 21 4.28 10.78 1.02
CA GLU A 21 4.67 11.83 0.09
C GLU A 21 4.41 11.38 -1.33
N GLY A 22 3.69 12.18 -2.09
CA GLY A 22 3.39 11.87 -3.48
C GLY A 22 2.12 11.09 -3.71
N ILE A 23 1.44 10.66 -2.65
CA ILE A 23 0.23 9.87 -2.76
C ILE A 23 -0.90 10.61 -2.04
N ASP A 24 -1.97 10.91 -2.77
CA ASP A 24 -3.15 11.49 -2.15
C ASP A 24 -4.41 10.69 -2.47
N GLU A 25 -4.26 9.49 -3.02
CA GLU A 25 -5.38 8.65 -3.35
C GLU A 25 -5.95 7.99 -2.09
N PRO A 26 -7.20 8.29 -1.72
CA PRO A 26 -7.75 7.77 -0.46
C PRO A 26 -7.73 6.26 -0.34
N THR A 27 -7.95 5.55 -1.43
CA THR A 27 -7.96 4.09 -1.36
C THR A 27 -6.61 3.55 -0.89
N ILE A 28 -5.53 4.13 -1.38
CA ILE A 28 -4.20 3.67 -1.00
C ILE A 28 -3.91 4.04 0.45
N LEU A 29 -4.27 5.25 0.87
CA LEU A 29 -4.06 5.65 2.25
C LEU A 29 -4.84 4.74 3.19
N GLN A 30 -6.07 4.39 2.82
CA GLN A 30 -6.89 3.51 3.64
C GLN A 30 -6.33 2.09 3.70
N TYR A 31 -5.70 1.64 2.61
CA TYR A 31 -5.09 0.33 2.60
C TYR A 31 -4.06 0.21 3.73
N PHE A 32 -3.15 1.18 3.81
CA PHE A 32 -2.12 1.14 4.84
C PHE A 32 -2.70 1.32 6.22
N GLU A 33 -3.67 2.20 6.33
CA GLU A 33 -4.26 2.47 7.62
C GLU A 33 -5.02 1.28 8.16
N ALA A 34 -5.84 0.65 7.34
CA ALA A 34 -6.61 -0.51 7.78
C ALA A 34 -5.69 -1.68 8.12
N LEU A 35 -4.66 -1.88 7.30
CA LEU A 35 -3.75 -2.98 7.53
C LEU A 35 -2.97 -2.77 8.83
N ASN A 36 -2.50 -1.55 9.06
CA ASN A 36 -1.77 -1.25 10.28
C ASN A 36 -2.65 -1.35 11.52
N ALA A 37 -3.94 -1.12 11.36
CA ALA A 37 -4.86 -1.27 12.48
C ALA A 37 -5.24 -2.72 12.73
N GLY A 38 -4.77 -3.63 11.88
CA GLY A 38 -5.14 -5.03 12.01
C GLY A 38 -6.54 -5.31 11.53
N ASN A 39 -7.14 -4.38 10.81
CA ASN A 39 -8.49 -4.56 10.29
C ASN A 39 -8.42 -5.17 8.91
N PHE A 40 -8.19 -6.47 8.85
CA PHE A 40 -7.94 -7.13 7.58
C PHE A 40 -9.19 -7.25 6.74
N GLU A 41 -10.34 -7.28 7.38
CA GLU A 41 -11.59 -7.29 6.65
C GLU A 41 -11.76 -5.97 5.90
N ALA A 42 -11.53 -4.85 6.56
CA ALA A 42 -11.64 -3.56 5.92
C ALA A 42 -10.63 -3.41 4.80
N THR A 43 -9.42 -3.95 5.01
CA THR A 43 -8.40 -3.91 3.97
C THR A 43 -8.88 -4.64 2.74
N SER A 44 -9.42 -5.85 2.92
CA SER A 44 -9.85 -6.66 1.79
C SER A 44 -10.99 -6.00 1.03
N GLN A 45 -11.82 -5.22 1.71
CA GLN A 45 -12.96 -4.58 1.06
C GLN A 45 -12.56 -3.41 0.17
N LEU A 46 -11.31 -3.00 0.23
CA LEU A 46 -10.80 -1.98 -0.69
C LEU A 46 -10.51 -2.56 -2.07
N PHE A 47 -10.47 -3.88 -2.16
CA PHE A 47 -10.18 -4.54 -3.43
C PHE A 47 -11.47 -4.74 -4.23
N ALA A 48 -11.32 -4.79 -5.55
CA ALA A 48 -12.42 -5.19 -6.41
C ALA A 48 -12.78 -6.63 -6.08
N LEU A 49 -13.96 -7.07 -6.51
CA LEU A 49 -14.42 -8.41 -6.18
C LEU A 49 -13.43 -9.48 -6.55
N GLU A 50 -12.79 -9.34 -7.68
CA GLU A 50 -11.78 -10.30 -8.09
C GLU A 50 -10.40 -9.69 -8.06
N GLY A 51 -10.21 -8.73 -7.16
CA GLY A 51 -8.92 -8.11 -7.00
C GLY A 51 -7.89 -9.11 -6.50
N MET A 52 -6.64 -8.76 -6.71
CA MET A 52 -5.54 -9.68 -6.43
C MET A 52 -4.52 -9.04 -5.51
N LEU A 53 -4.04 -9.84 -4.58
CA LEU A 53 -2.92 -9.47 -3.74
C LEU A 53 -1.79 -10.42 -4.07
N GLN A 54 -0.64 -9.88 -4.43
CA GLN A 54 0.51 -10.71 -4.75
C GLN A 54 1.60 -10.49 -3.72
N PRO A 55 1.77 -11.42 -2.78
CA PRO A 55 2.85 -11.30 -1.79
C PRO A 55 4.18 -11.64 -2.43
N PRO A 56 5.28 -11.28 -1.78
CA PRO A 56 6.59 -11.67 -2.32
C PRO A 56 6.74 -13.18 -2.27
N PHE A 57 7.23 -13.74 -3.35
CA PHE A 57 7.58 -15.17 -3.41
C PHE A 57 6.43 -16.14 -3.20
N GLU A 58 5.20 -15.68 -3.25
CA GLU A 58 4.07 -16.56 -3.03
C GLU A 58 3.04 -16.41 -4.13
N ALA A 59 2.11 -17.33 -4.16
CA ALA A 59 1.08 -17.31 -5.18
C ALA A 59 0.14 -16.13 -4.98
N ILE A 60 -0.46 -15.70 -6.07
CA ILE A 60 -1.43 -14.62 -6.03
C ILE A 60 -2.66 -15.06 -5.26
N VAL A 61 -3.17 -14.16 -4.43
CA VAL A 61 -4.38 -14.38 -3.64
C VAL A 61 -5.50 -13.61 -4.32
N ILE A 62 -6.56 -14.27 -4.70
CA ILE A 62 -7.63 -13.66 -5.49
C ILE A 62 -8.94 -13.58 -4.72
N GLY A 63 -9.53 -12.39 -4.67
CA GLY A 63 -10.85 -12.19 -4.10
C GLY A 63 -10.80 -11.71 -2.66
N GLN A 64 -11.83 -10.96 -2.29
CA GLN A 64 -11.83 -10.30 -0.98
C GLN A 64 -11.74 -11.28 0.19
N ALA A 65 -12.51 -12.36 0.14
CA ALA A 65 -12.51 -13.30 1.25
C ALA A 65 -11.14 -13.96 1.41
N ALA A 66 -10.53 -14.36 0.30
CA ALA A 66 -9.22 -15.00 0.36
C ALA A 66 -8.17 -14.03 0.83
N ILE A 67 -8.26 -12.77 0.42
CA ILE A 67 -7.30 -11.76 0.84
C ILE A 67 -7.42 -11.51 2.34
N ALA A 68 -8.63 -11.40 2.84
CA ALA A 68 -8.83 -11.20 4.28
C ALA A 68 -8.25 -12.37 5.07
N ALA A 69 -8.49 -13.59 4.62
CA ALA A 69 -7.99 -14.77 5.32
C ALA A 69 -6.46 -14.82 5.28
N TYR A 70 -5.90 -14.50 4.12
CA TYR A 70 -4.45 -14.49 3.98
C TYR A 70 -3.81 -13.47 4.93
N LEU A 71 -4.36 -12.26 4.96
CA LEU A 71 -3.80 -11.21 5.81
C LEU A 71 -3.94 -11.58 7.28
N GLN A 72 -5.07 -12.16 7.66
CA GLN A 72 -5.29 -12.58 9.03
C GLN A 72 -4.23 -13.58 9.46
N GLN A 73 -3.82 -14.43 8.56
CA GLN A 73 -2.87 -15.47 8.88
C GLN A 73 -1.43 -15.00 8.78
N GLU A 74 -1.13 -14.13 7.82
CA GLU A 74 0.26 -13.80 7.51
C GLU A 74 0.72 -12.42 7.93
N ALA A 75 -0.18 -11.49 8.16
CA ALA A 75 0.22 -10.10 8.39
C ALA A 75 -0.05 -9.61 9.80
N LYS A 76 -0.42 -10.49 10.68
CA LYS A 76 -0.70 -10.10 12.05
C LYS A 76 0.57 -9.56 12.69
N GLY A 77 0.47 -8.39 13.30
CA GLY A 77 1.62 -7.78 13.95
C GLY A 77 2.54 -7.02 13.02
N PHE A 78 2.23 -6.98 11.74
CA PHE A 78 3.03 -6.20 10.80
C PHE A 78 2.72 -4.72 10.96
N ILE A 79 3.74 -3.90 10.78
CA ILE A 79 3.58 -2.46 10.74
C ILE A 79 4.15 -2.00 9.42
N LEU A 80 3.30 -1.41 8.59
CA LEU A 80 3.69 -0.92 7.28
C LEU A 80 4.05 0.55 7.41
N LEU A 81 5.21 0.90 6.89
CA LEU A 81 5.75 2.25 7.01
C LEU A 81 6.04 2.81 5.63
N PRO A 82 4.99 3.13 4.86
CA PRO A 82 5.21 3.74 3.55
C PRO A 82 5.68 5.18 3.74
N TYR A 83 6.60 5.65 2.90
CA TYR A 83 7.05 7.01 3.07
C TYR A 83 7.02 7.83 1.79
N GLN A 84 6.98 7.22 0.63
CA GLN A 84 6.86 8.02 -0.59
C GLN A 84 6.31 7.17 -1.71
N GLY A 85 5.72 7.83 -2.68
CA GLY A 85 5.20 7.12 -3.82
C GLY A 85 4.88 8.07 -4.93
N GLN A 86 4.36 7.51 -6.01
CA GLN A 86 3.99 8.30 -7.15
C GLN A 86 2.94 7.59 -7.97
N LYS A 87 2.16 8.37 -8.68
CA LYS A 87 1.18 7.86 -9.61
C LYS A 87 1.85 7.77 -10.97
N SER A 88 1.70 6.64 -11.61
CA SER A 88 2.23 6.45 -12.95
C SER A 88 1.21 6.95 -13.94
N VAL A 89 1.65 7.74 -14.93
CA VAL A 89 0.70 8.26 -15.89
C VAL A 89 0.83 7.58 -17.22
N GLU A 90 1.79 6.72 -17.35
CA GLU A 90 2.05 6.22 -18.64
C GLU A 90 1.57 4.86 -18.88
N ARG A 91 0.36 4.55 -18.63
CA ARG A 91 -0.15 3.24 -18.94
C ARG A 91 -1.01 3.29 -20.17
N GLY A 92 -0.91 2.30 -20.97
CA GLY A 92 -1.76 2.21 -22.13
C GLY A 92 -3.17 1.84 -21.79
N ASP A 93 -3.50 1.74 -20.51
CA ASP A 93 -4.83 1.30 -20.08
C ASP A 93 -5.74 2.44 -19.72
N LEU A 94 -5.44 3.61 -20.17
CA LEU A 94 -6.29 4.76 -19.87
C LEU A 94 -7.72 4.54 -20.32
N GLU A 95 -7.90 3.80 -21.36
CA GLU A 95 -9.25 3.58 -21.85
C GLU A 95 -10.06 2.72 -20.90
N ARG A 96 -9.38 2.00 -20.00
CA ARG A 96 -10.10 1.24 -18.99
C ARG A 96 -10.24 2.01 -17.71
N GLY A 97 -9.66 3.18 -17.63
CA GLY A 97 -9.75 3.98 -16.44
C GLY A 97 -8.88 3.48 -15.30
N GLU A 98 -7.90 2.65 -15.61
CA GLU A 98 -7.01 2.13 -14.57
C GLU A 98 -5.88 3.10 -14.29
N THR A 99 -5.48 3.15 -13.02
CA THR A 99 -4.40 4.02 -12.59
C THR A 99 -3.41 3.20 -11.78
N ASP A 100 -2.13 3.40 -12.06
CA ASP A 100 -1.06 2.69 -11.36
C ASP A 100 -0.39 3.61 -10.36
N PHE A 101 0.01 3.02 -9.24
CA PHE A 101 0.74 3.76 -8.21
C PHE A 101 1.89 2.88 -7.74
N LEU A 102 2.98 3.51 -7.36
CA LEU A 102 4.11 2.81 -6.77
C LEU A 102 4.43 3.48 -5.45
N VAL A 103 4.56 2.70 -4.39
CA VAL A 103 4.83 3.22 -3.06
C VAL A 103 6.06 2.51 -2.52
N LEU A 104 6.95 3.25 -1.89
CA LEU A 104 8.15 2.69 -1.27
C LEU A 104 8.05 2.83 0.23
N GLY A 105 8.58 1.87 0.94
CA GLY A 105 8.57 1.94 2.38
C GLY A 105 9.20 0.72 3.01
N ARG A 106 8.82 0.46 4.23
CA ARG A 106 9.31 -0.67 5.00
C ARG A 106 8.18 -1.43 5.62
N VAL A 107 8.42 -2.68 5.91
CA VAL A 107 7.50 -3.48 6.70
C VAL A 107 8.26 -3.97 7.90
N GLN A 108 7.71 -3.69 9.08
CA GLN A 108 8.26 -4.15 10.33
C GLN A 108 7.47 -5.36 10.75
N THR A 109 8.12 -6.51 10.78
CA THR A 109 7.46 -7.73 11.22
C THR A 109 7.87 -7.98 12.67
N PRO A 110 7.29 -8.96 13.33
CA PRO A 110 7.73 -9.28 14.69
C PRO A 110 9.20 -9.67 14.78
N TRP A 111 9.82 -10.09 13.67
CA TRP A 111 11.19 -10.58 13.71
C TRP A 111 12.22 -9.68 13.05
N PHE A 112 11.80 -8.90 12.05
CA PHE A 112 12.78 -8.09 11.32
C PHE A 112 12.04 -7.02 10.53
N THR A 113 12.81 -6.10 9.96
CA THR A 113 12.28 -5.02 9.14
C THR A 113 12.88 -5.17 7.74
N VAL A 114 12.05 -5.03 6.73
CA VAL A 114 12.50 -5.12 5.34
C VAL A 114 12.04 -3.93 4.55
N ASN A 115 12.80 -3.62 3.51
CA ASN A 115 12.41 -2.57 2.55
C ASN A 115 11.54 -3.20 1.49
N VAL A 116 10.48 -2.51 1.13
CA VAL A 116 9.53 -3.06 0.16
C VAL A 116 9.03 -1.96 -0.78
N SER A 117 8.44 -2.40 -1.88
CA SER A 117 7.63 -1.53 -2.70
C SER A 117 6.27 -2.18 -2.86
N TRP A 118 5.26 -1.33 -2.98
CA TRP A 118 3.89 -1.77 -3.26
C TRP A 118 3.51 -1.18 -4.61
N ALA A 119 3.10 -2.03 -5.53
CA ALA A 119 2.58 -1.57 -6.81
C ALA A 119 1.09 -1.81 -6.80
N PHE A 120 0.32 -0.74 -6.99
CA PHE A 120 -1.13 -0.82 -6.97
C PHE A 120 -1.70 -0.48 -8.34
N ILE A 121 -2.74 -1.19 -8.72
CA ILE A 121 -3.54 -0.81 -9.88
C ILE A 121 -4.96 -0.64 -9.38
N LEU A 122 -5.52 0.53 -9.61
CA LEU A 122 -6.90 0.82 -9.22
C LEU A 122 -7.76 0.94 -10.48
N ASN A 123 -9.01 0.48 -10.39
CA ASN A 123 -9.92 0.65 -11.51
C ASN A 123 -10.59 2.02 -11.42
N SER A 124 -11.52 2.30 -12.34
CA SER A 124 -12.16 3.61 -12.40
C SER A 124 -13.04 3.87 -11.18
N ASN A 125 -13.42 2.83 -10.45
CA ASN A 125 -14.18 3.00 -9.23
C ASN A 125 -13.30 3.10 -8.00
N LYS A 126 -12.00 3.27 -8.22
CA LYS A 126 -11.04 3.41 -7.12
C LYS A 126 -10.94 2.17 -6.26
N GLN A 127 -11.20 1.02 -6.84
CA GLN A 127 -11.01 -0.24 -6.15
C GLN A 127 -9.69 -0.85 -6.57
N ILE A 128 -9.04 -1.56 -5.67
CA ILE A 128 -7.75 -2.16 -5.97
C ILE A 128 -7.96 -3.41 -6.81
N VAL A 129 -7.39 -3.40 -8.01
CA VAL A 129 -7.40 -4.56 -8.89
C VAL A 129 -6.20 -5.44 -8.61
N LEU A 130 -5.09 -4.81 -8.25
CA LEU A 130 -3.88 -5.55 -7.94
C LEU A 130 -3.08 -4.78 -6.92
N ALA A 131 -2.60 -5.47 -5.91
CA ALA A 131 -1.62 -4.94 -4.98
C ALA A 131 -0.48 -5.93 -4.96
N LYS A 132 0.69 -5.54 -5.45
CA LYS A 132 1.84 -6.42 -5.54
C LYS A 132 2.93 -5.90 -4.61
N VAL A 133 3.44 -6.78 -3.76
CA VAL A 133 4.47 -6.41 -2.80
C VAL A 133 5.78 -7.05 -3.22
N ASN A 134 6.82 -6.23 -3.31
CA ASN A 134 8.14 -6.72 -3.67
C ASN A 134 9.13 -6.38 -2.57
N LEU A 135 9.99 -7.33 -2.24
CA LEU A 135 11.07 -7.04 -1.30
C LEU A 135 12.18 -6.33 -2.05
N LEU A 136 12.79 -5.37 -1.40
CA LEU A 136 13.89 -4.62 -1.99
C LEU A 136 15.12 -4.85 -1.14
N ALA A 137 16.27 -4.71 -1.76
CA ALA A 137 17.50 -4.61 -1.02
C ALA A 137 17.45 -3.26 -0.29
N SER A 138 18.51 -2.84 0.34
CA SER A 138 18.48 -1.53 0.95
C SER A 138 18.31 -0.50 -0.15
N LEU A 139 17.76 0.66 0.20
CA LEU A 139 17.62 1.72 -0.78
C LEU A 139 18.97 2.12 -1.32
N LYS A 140 19.98 2.07 -0.48
CA LYS A 140 21.32 2.41 -0.91
C LYS A 140 21.81 1.44 -1.97
N GLU A 141 21.59 0.16 -1.77
CA GLU A 141 21.99 -0.83 -2.74
C GLU A 141 21.24 -0.69 -4.04
N LEU A 142 19.96 -0.37 -3.91
CA LEU A 142 19.14 -0.20 -5.09
C LEU A 142 19.64 0.95 -5.94
N MET A 143 20.04 2.04 -5.31
CA MET A 143 20.55 3.18 -6.06
C MET A 143 21.88 2.86 -6.70
N HIS A 144 22.70 2.03 -6.06
CA HIS A 144 23.94 1.60 -6.67
C HIS A 144 23.67 0.80 -7.92
N MET A 145 22.68 -0.05 -7.89
CA MET A 145 22.39 -0.91 -9.02
C MET A 145 21.92 -0.16 -10.23
N ARG A 146 21.48 1.08 -10.04
CA ARG A 146 20.99 1.85 -11.16
C ARG A 146 22.09 2.54 -11.92
N GLN A 147 23.30 2.42 -11.46
CA GLN A 147 24.40 3.00 -12.14
C GLN A 147 25.04 2.00 -13.05
#